data_ccf1cf2e57a7094ff4f05e1af9b68353
#
_entry.id   ccf1cf2e57a7094ff4f05e1af9b68353
#
_cell.length_a   1.000
_cell.length_b   1.000
_cell.length_c   1.000
_cell.angle_alpha   90.00
_cell.angle_beta   90.00
_cell.angle_gamma   90.00
#
_symmetry.space_group_name_H-M   'P 1'
#
loop_
_entity.id
_entity.type
_entity.pdbx_description
1 polymer ?
#
loop_
_entity_poly.entity_id
_entity_poly.type
_entity_poly.pdbx_seq_one_letter_code
_entity_poly.pdbx_strand_id
1 'polypeptide(L)'
;MDIDPSQFAARWAAAWNAHDVEAVLAHFHDDAVFASPFARQLLPETGGVLRGKAAIRAYWSAGLARIPDLHFHVEAVFAGIDTLVIAYSNQKGVRVSEVLRFSGDRVIEGHGTYPVDASNPTGAR
;
A
#
# COMPACT_ATOMS: atom_id res chain seq x y z
N MET A 1 12.70 6.59 12.17
CA MET A 1 11.39 5.96 12.37
C MET A 1 11.46 5.09 13.61
N ASP A 2 10.54 5.31 14.54
CA ASP A 2 10.56 4.68 15.85
C ASP A 2 9.52 3.56 15.93
N ILE A 3 9.56 2.65 14.98
CA ILE A 3 8.63 1.52 14.93
C ILE A 3 9.40 0.21 14.78
N ASP A 4 8.78 -0.89 15.21
CA ASP A 4 9.25 -2.23 14.90
C ASP A 4 8.78 -2.60 13.49
N PRO A 5 9.69 -2.78 12.52
CA PRO A 5 9.30 -3.05 11.12
C PRO A 5 8.43 -4.29 10.93
N SER A 6 8.78 -5.39 11.58
CA SER A 6 8.03 -6.64 11.45
C SER A 6 6.64 -6.53 12.07
N GLN A 7 6.54 -5.87 13.23
CA GLN A 7 5.27 -5.64 13.89
C GLN A 7 4.38 -4.71 13.06
N PHE A 8 4.96 -3.65 12.49
CA PHE A 8 4.22 -2.76 11.61
C PHE A 8 3.63 -3.53 10.42
N ALA A 9 4.45 -4.32 9.73
CA ALA A 9 4.00 -5.10 8.57
C ALA A 9 2.88 -6.08 8.94
N ALA A 10 2.98 -6.73 10.09
CA ALA A 10 1.95 -7.66 10.56
C ALA A 10 0.62 -6.93 10.83
N ARG A 11 0.66 -5.78 11.47
CA ARG A 11 -0.53 -4.95 11.75
C ARG A 11 -1.14 -4.38 10.47
N TRP A 12 -0.29 -3.94 9.56
CA TRP A 12 -0.69 -3.43 8.25
C TRP A 12 -1.43 -4.51 7.46
N ALA A 13 -0.88 -5.72 7.37
CA ALA A 13 -1.51 -6.83 6.68
C ALA A 13 -2.82 -7.24 7.37
N ALA A 14 -2.84 -7.31 8.70
CA ALA A 14 -4.06 -7.65 9.45
C ALA A 14 -5.19 -6.66 9.18
N ALA A 15 -4.88 -5.36 9.14
CA ALA A 15 -5.87 -4.33 8.84
C ALA A 15 -6.41 -4.45 7.41
N TRP A 16 -5.54 -4.67 6.42
CA TRP A 16 -5.97 -4.92 5.05
C TRP A 16 -6.83 -6.18 4.95
N ASN A 17 -6.43 -7.27 5.60
CA ASN A 17 -7.16 -8.54 5.54
C ASN A 17 -8.51 -8.48 6.26
N ALA A 18 -8.65 -7.58 7.23
CA ALA A 18 -9.93 -7.27 7.86
C ALA A 18 -10.77 -6.31 7.00
N HIS A 19 -10.24 -5.81 5.89
CA HIS A 19 -10.86 -4.79 5.04
C HIS A 19 -11.19 -3.51 5.82
N ASP A 20 -10.34 -3.18 6.79
CA ASP A 20 -10.51 -2.03 7.67
C ASP A 20 -9.62 -0.88 7.20
N VAL A 21 -10.16 -0.07 6.29
CA VAL A 21 -9.44 1.08 5.71
C VAL A 21 -8.98 2.07 6.79
N GLU A 22 -9.82 2.32 7.79
CA GLU A 22 -9.47 3.28 8.85
C GLU A 22 -8.31 2.78 9.71
N ALA A 23 -8.22 1.48 9.96
CA ALA A 23 -7.10 0.90 10.69
C ALA A 23 -5.78 1.03 9.91
N VAL A 24 -5.80 0.88 8.58
CA VAL A 24 -4.63 1.13 7.74
C VAL A 24 -4.26 2.62 7.77
N LEU A 25 -5.24 3.50 7.57
CA LEU A 25 -5.04 4.95 7.54
C LEU A 25 -4.52 5.51 8.87
N ALA A 26 -4.80 4.86 9.99
CA ALA A 26 -4.30 5.29 11.29
C ALA A 26 -2.78 5.34 11.36
N HIS A 27 -2.08 4.61 10.49
CA HIS A 27 -0.62 4.62 10.40
C HIS A 27 -0.06 5.73 9.51
N PHE A 28 -0.92 6.54 8.90
CA PHE A 28 -0.54 7.55 7.91
C PHE A 28 -0.72 8.96 8.47
N HIS A 29 0.13 9.90 8.02
CA HIS A 29 -0.07 11.32 8.24
C HIS A 29 -1.30 11.82 7.48
N ASP A 30 -1.90 12.89 7.98
CA ASP A 30 -3.05 13.53 7.31
C ASP A 30 -2.69 14.03 5.90
N ASP A 31 -1.44 14.46 5.71
CA ASP A 31 -0.92 14.98 4.45
C ASP A 31 -0.17 13.93 3.63
N ALA A 32 -0.32 12.66 3.95
CA ALA A 32 0.37 11.59 3.24
C ALA A 32 0.01 11.58 1.75
N VAL A 33 0.97 11.15 0.94
CA VAL A 33 0.78 10.92 -0.50
C VAL A 33 0.96 9.45 -0.78
N PHE A 34 0.04 8.88 -1.54
CA PHE A 34 0.11 7.48 -1.97
C PHE A 34 0.01 7.40 -3.48
N ALA A 35 0.86 6.61 -4.10
CA ALA A 35 0.87 6.41 -5.54
C ALA A 35 0.85 4.93 -5.88
N SER A 36 0.11 4.58 -6.93
CA SER A 36 -0.01 3.19 -7.37
C SER A 36 -0.49 3.13 -8.82
N PRO A 37 0.06 2.20 -9.63
CA PRO A 37 -0.49 1.93 -10.95
C PRO A 37 -1.97 1.52 -10.91
N PHE A 38 -2.40 0.79 -9.89
CA PHE A 38 -3.79 0.40 -9.73
C PHE A 38 -4.70 1.62 -9.47
N ALA A 39 -4.22 2.60 -8.72
CA ALA A 39 -4.94 3.86 -8.54
C ALA A 39 -5.15 4.59 -9.88
N ARG A 40 -4.14 4.57 -10.75
CA ARG A 40 -4.26 5.15 -12.08
C ARG A 40 -5.29 4.43 -12.95
N GLN A 41 -5.39 3.11 -12.82
CA GLN A 41 -6.40 2.33 -13.54
C GLN A 41 -7.82 2.60 -13.00
N LEU A 42 -7.96 2.62 -11.69
CA LEU A 42 -9.26 2.74 -11.03
C LEU A 42 -9.79 4.17 -11.03
N LEU A 43 -8.90 5.14 -10.85
CA LEU A 43 -9.19 6.58 -10.78
C LEU A 43 -8.24 7.34 -11.73
N PRO A 44 -8.44 7.24 -13.07
CA PRO A 44 -7.48 7.79 -14.04
C PRO A 44 -7.25 9.30 -13.90
N GLU A 45 -8.25 10.04 -13.42
CA GLU A 45 -8.16 11.49 -13.21
C GLU A 45 -7.11 11.88 -12.17
N THR A 46 -6.72 10.96 -11.29
CA THR A 46 -5.70 11.21 -10.27
C THR A 46 -4.28 11.09 -10.82
N GLY A 47 -4.10 10.49 -11.99
CA GLY A 47 -2.78 10.13 -12.50
C GLY A 47 -2.08 9.04 -11.68
N GLY A 48 -2.81 8.36 -10.79
CA GLY A 48 -2.27 7.34 -9.89
C GLY A 48 -1.69 7.89 -8.60
N VAL A 49 -1.88 9.18 -8.31
CA VAL A 49 -1.33 9.86 -7.13
C VAL A 49 -2.47 10.42 -6.30
N LEU A 50 -2.56 9.98 -5.04
CA LEU A 50 -3.59 10.39 -4.08
C LEU A 50 -2.91 11.26 -3.01
N ARG A 51 -3.42 12.47 -2.83
CA ARG A 51 -2.86 13.43 -1.88
C ARG A 51 -3.80 13.65 -0.71
N GLY A 52 -3.34 13.30 0.49
CA GLY A 52 -4.08 13.44 1.73
C GLY A 52 -4.98 12.24 2.03
N LYS A 53 -5.34 12.09 3.30
CA LYS A 53 -6.11 10.93 3.77
C LYS A 53 -7.46 10.78 3.08
N ALA A 54 -8.15 11.87 2.77
CA ALA A 54 -9.47 11.79 2.13
C ALA A 54 -9.38 11.12 0.75
N ALA A 55 -8.40 11.52 -0.06
CA ALA A 55 -8.18 10.92 -1.38
C ALA A 55 -7.72 9.46 -1.28
N ILE A 56 -6.84 9.17 -0.34
CA ILE A 56 -6.34 7.80 -0.10
C ILE A 56 -7.50 6.90 0.36
N ARG A 57 -8.34 7.38 1.27
CA ARG A 57 -9.52 6.65 1.75
C ARG A 57 -10.47 6.32 0.60
N ALA A 58 -10.75 7.28 -0.26
CA ALA A 58 -11.62 7.08 -1.41
C ALA A 58 -11.06 6.00 -2.35
N TYR A 59 -9.77 6.03 -2.62
CA TYR A 59 -9.10 5.04 -3.46
C TYR A 59 -9.14 3.65 -2.83
N TRP A 60 -8.73 3.51 -1.56
CA TRP A 60 -8.70 2.21 -0.91
C TRP A 60 -10.08 1.60 -0.74
N SER A 61 -11.09 2.42 -0.45
CA SER A 61 -12.48 1.96 -0.36
C SER A 61 -12.99 1.47 -1.70
N ALA A 62 -12.70 2.18 -2.78
CA ALA A 62 -13.04 1.75 -4.14
C ALA A 62 -12.30 0.47 -4.52
N GLY A 63 -11.03 0.35 -4.12
CA GLY A 63 -10.23 -0.85 -4.35
C GLY A 63 -10.82 -2.07 -3.67
N LEU A 64 -11.21 -1.95 -2.40
CA LEU A 64 -11.85 -3.05 -1.66
C LEU A 64 -13.20 -3.45 -2.27
N ALA A 65 -13.98 -2.48 -2.74
CA ALA A 65 -15.23 -2.78 -3.43
C ALA A 65 -14.98 -3.56 -4.72
N ARG A 66 -13.88 -3.27 -5.41
CA ARG A 66 -13.50 -3.95 -6.65
C ARG A 66 -12.90 -5.33 -6.40
N ILE A 67 -12.25 -5.53 -5.24
CA ILE A 67 -11.55 -6.76 -4.87
C ILE A 67 -12.11 -7.26 -3.53
N PRO A 68 -13.32 -7.84 -3.51
CA PRO A 68 -13.96 -8.27 -2.26
C PRO A 68 -13.24 -9.43 -1.57
N ASP A 69 -12.38 -10.15 -2.28
CA ASP A 69 -11.56 -11.24 -1.76
C ASP A 69 -10.13 -10.81 -1.44
N LEU A 70 -9.85 -9.51 -1.34
CA LEU A 70 -8.51 -9.01 -1.05
C LEU A 70 -7.93 -9.70 0.18
N HIS A 71 -6.72 -10.23 0.01
CA HIS A 71 -5.95 -10.86 1.08
C HIS A 71 -4.45 -10.70 0.78
N PHE A 72 -3.70 -10.21 1.76
CA PHE A 72 -2.25 -10.02 1.67
C PHE A 72 -1.54 -10.99 2.58
N HIS A 73 -0.53 -11.66 2.04
CA HIS A 73 0.38 -12.53 2.79
C HIS A 73 1.78 -11.93 2.74
N VAL A 74 2.26 -11.44 3.89
CA VAL A 74 3.60 -10.84 3.98
C VAL A 74 4.66 -11.93 3.82
N GLU A 75 5.57 -11.73 2.88
CA GLU A 75 6.66 -12.67 2.60
C GLU A 75 7.99 -12.17 3.14
N ALA A 76 8.26 -10.87 3.08
CA ALA A 76 9.51 -10.28 3.55
C ALA A 76 9.31 -8.81 3.90
N VAL A 77 10.13 -8.32 4.81
CA VAL A 77 10.14 -6.91 5.23
C VAL A 77 11.58 -6.41 5.17
N PHE A 78 11.78 -5.26 4.55
CA PHE A 78 13.08 -4.61 4.46
C PHE A 78 13.00 -3.23 5.11
N ALA A 79 14.03 -2.83 5.82
CA ALA A 79 14.09 -1.54 6.47
C ALA A 79 15.30 -0.74 5.99
N GLY A 80 15.08 0.52 5.70
CA GLY A 80 16.10 1.51 5.35
C GLY A 80 15.97 2.74 6.23
N ILE A 81 16.60 3.85 5.83
CA ILE A 81 16.47 5.10 6.56
C ILE A 81 15.05 5.63 6.38
N ASP A 82 14.29 5.68 7.48
CA ASP A 82 12.88 6.11 7.52
C ASP A 82 12.02 5.45 6.45
N THR A 83 12.35 4.22 6.06
CA THR A 83 11.73 3.54 4.93
C THR A 83 11.51 2.06 5.26
N LEU A 84 10.34 1.55 4.92
CA LEU A 84 10.03 0.13 4.92
C LEU A 84 9.63 -0.32 3.53
N VAL A 85 10.01 -1.53 3.19
CA VAL A 85 9.47 -2.24 2.02
C VAL A 85 8.80 -3.51 2.52
N ILE A 86 7.52 -3.65 2.23
CA ILE A 86 6.76 -4.85 2.57
C ILE A 86 6.53 -5.62 1.27
N ALA A 87 7.21 -6.74 1.12
CA ALA A 87 6.99 -7.65 0.01
C ALA A 87 5.91 -8.65 0.40
N TYR A 88 4.86 -8.73 -0.40
CA TYR A 88 3.72 -9.60 -0.10
C TYR A 88 3.14 -10.20 -1.38
N SER A 89 2.39 -11.28 -1.23
CA SER A 89 1.53 -11.79 -2.30
C SER A 89 0.09 -11.43 -2.03
N ASN A 90 -0.64 -11.09 -3.10
CA ASN A 90 -2.05 -10.73 -3.00
C ASN A 90 -2.94 -11.98 -3.15
N GLN A 91 -4.26 -11.78 -3.18
CA GLN A 91 -5.26 -12.85 -3.28
C GLN A 91 -5.14 -13.70 -4.56
N LYS A 92 -4.43 -13.19 -5.57
CA LYS A 92 -4.15 -13.93 -6.82
C LYS A 92 -2.78 -14.60 -6.80
N GLY A 93 -2.05 -14.51 -5.68
CA GLY A 93 -0.68 -15.01 -5.58
C GLY A 93 0.36 -14.14 -6.29
N VAL A 94 0.00 -12.95 -6.73
CA VAL A 94 0.94 -12.01 -7.36
C VAL A 94 1.77 -11.33 -6.29
N ARG A 95 3.10 -11.29 -6.49
CA ARG A 95 4.01 -10.58 -5.60
C ARG A 95 3.96 -9.09 -5.88
N VAL A 96 3.79 -8.32 -4.82
CA VAL A 96 3.71 -6.86 -4.83
C VAL A 96 4.62 -6.33 -3.74
N SER A 97 5.15 -5.15 -3.90
CA SER A 97 5.91 -4.50 -2.85
C SER A 97 5.33 -3.12 -2.53
N GLU A 98 5.11 -2.87 -1.24
CA GLU A 98 4.76 -1.55 -0.73
C GLU A 98 6.03 -0.88 -0.25
N VAL A 99 6.30 0.32 -0.75
CA VAL A 99 7.40 1.16 -0.29
C VAL A 99 6.81 2.29 0.55
N LEU A 100 7.17 2.34 1.82
CA LEU A 100 6.59 3.28 2.77
C LEU A 100 7.70 4.12 3.38
N ARG A 101 7.61 5.44 3.20
CA ARG A 101 8.52 6.39 3.83
C ARG A 101 7.82 7.04 5.01
N PHE A 102 8.53 7.11 6.13
CA PHE A 102 8.00 7.59 7.41
C PHE A 102 8.49 8.99 7.75
N SER A 103 7.66 9.71 8.45
CA SER A 103 8.04 10.89 9.23
C SER A 103 7.62 10.60 10.67
N GLY A 104 8.61 10.44 11.57
CA GLY A 104 8.36 9.91 12.90
C GLY A 104 7.86 8.46 12.82
N ASP A 105 6.72 8.19 13.41
CA ASP A 105 6.09 6.87 13.47
C ASP A 105 4.95 6.69 12.46
N ARG A 106 4.74 7.65 11.55
CA ARG A 106 3.66 7.63 10.57
C ARG A 106 4.19 7.71 9.15
N VAL A 107 3.47 7.07 8.23
CA VAL A 107 3.79 7.09 6.81
C VAL A 107 3.44 8.46 6.23
N ILE A 108 4.41 9.09 5.56
CA ILE A 108 4.21 10.35 4.84
C ILE A 108 4.10 10.13 3.33
N GLU A 109 4.68 9.05 2.82
CA GLU A 109 4.63 8.72 1.40
C GLU A 109 4.64 7.21 1.22
N GLY A 110 3.76 6.71 0.38
CA GLY A 110 3.68 5.29 0.07
C GLY A 110 3.55 5.05 -1.43
N HIS A 111 4.09 3.92 -1.87
CA HIS A 111 4.03 3.48 -3.26
C HIS A 111 3.69 2.00 -3.33
N GLY A 112 2.62 1.69 -4.07
CA GLY A 112 2.38 0.33 -4.52
C GLY A 112 3.22 0.07 -5.76
N THR A 113 3.93 -1.05 -5.78
CA THR A 113 4.78 -1.44 -6.92
C THR A 113 4.48 -2.87 -7.33
N TYR A 114 4.39 -3.10 -8.64
CA TYR A 114 4.02 -4.39 -9.20
C TYR A 114 5.19 -5.01 -9.96
N PRO A 115 5.23 -6.36 -10.08
CA PRO A 115 6.34 -7.03 -10.74
C PRO A 115 6.45 -6.66 -12.20
N VAL A 116 7.69 -6.46 -12.66
CA VAL A 116 8.02 -6.27 -14.08
C VAL A 116 8.48 -7.62 -14.61
N ASP A 117 7.74 -8.17 -15.55
CA ASP A 117 8.05 -9.44 -16.21
C ASP A 117 7.40 -9.49 -17.60
N ALA A 118 7.45 -10.65 -18.26
CA ALA A 118 6.90 -10.81 -19.61
C ALA A 118 5.39 -10.56 -19.66
N SER A 119 4.65 -10.81 -18.57
CA SER A 119 3.21 -10.56 -18.49
C SER A 119 2.87 -9.14 -18.08
N ASN A 120 3.83 -8.41 -17.51
CA ASN A 120 3.66 -7.05 -17.03
C ASN A 120 4.97 -6.25 -17.23
N PRO A 121 5.37 -5.98 -18.49
CA PRO A 121 6.70 -5.44 -18.79
C PRO A 121 6.96 -4.03 -18.27
N THR A 122 5.93 -3.29 -17.89
CA THR A 122 6.06 -1.91 -17.39
C THR A 122 5.76 -1.77 -15.90
N GLY A 123 5.33 -2.84 -15.23
CA GLY A 123 4.86 -2.74 -13.84
C GLY A 123 3.55 -1.97 -13.69
N ALA A 124 2.72 -1.92 -14.75
CA ALA A 124 1.50 -1.12 -14.77
C ALA A 124 0.35 -1.71 -13.94
N ARG A 125 0.53 -2.93 -13.45
CA ARG A 125 -0.53 -3.64 -12.68
C ARG A 125 0.05 -4.76 -11.81
#